data_3f3fa0d300ca9c7c1c59a403df1fa4dc
#
_entry.id   3f3fa0d300ca9c7c1c59a403df1fa4dc
#
_cell.length_a   1.000
_cell.length_b   1.000
_cell.length_c   1.000
_cell.angle_alpha   90.00
_cell.angle_beta   90.00
_cell.angle_gamma   90.00
#
_symmetry.space_group_name_H-M   'P 1'
#
loop_
_entity.id
_entity.type
_entity.pdbx_description
1 polymer ?
#
loop_
_entity_poly.entity_id
_entity_poly.type
_entity_poly.pdbx_seq_one_letter_code
_entity_poly.pdbx_strand_id
1 'polypeptide(L)'
;MKELGDTAARARAAAIYDYGATAIFASRFDPRLHMLLYVPKAAAQGRKLNLIVAVHGTGRTSAIEFRDGFAEFCEYNDCAILCPIFPMNVQGDSARSGYKYIIEGDLRYDLAILSMVEEMAGKYGQDWSRFAMFGFSGGGHFTHRFAILHPEKLWAASIGAPGSVTLLDPERDWWVGIRNVEAVFGKPFDVAALARVPVQMVVGDADLETWEITHKPGGRYYMEGANDAGKTRPERLKSLAKSFENAGVDVTLDIVPGISHDRMKVLGHVKGFFRNQLEKIEAQ
;
A
#
# COMPACT_ATOMS: atom_id res chain seq x y z
N MET A 1 -37.64 25.76 -6.17
CA MET A 1 -37.99 24.37 -6.55
C MET A 1 -36.90 23.66 -7.39
N LYS A 2 -36.23 24.33 -8.33
CA LYS A 2 -35.12 23.72 -9.11
C LYS A 2 -33.90 23.31 -8.26
N GLU A 3 -33.50 24.14 -7.27
CA GLU A 3 -32.38 23.87 -6.39
C GLU A 3 -32.58 22.69 -5.40
N LEU A 4 -33.84 22.56 -4.87
CA LEU A 4 -34.20 21.44 -3.99
C LEU A 4 -34.23 20.10 -4.75
N GLY A 5 -34.70 20.10 -6.01
CA GLY A 5 -34.68 18.92 -6.87
C GLY A 5 -33.25 18.46 -7.23
N ASP A 6 -32.34 19.38 -7.45
CA ASP A 6 -30.91 19.11 -7.72
C ASP A 6 -30.24 18.54 -6.46
N THR A 7 -30.53 19.08 -5.29
CA THR A 7 -29.96 18.59 -4.01
C THR A 7 -30.39 17.14 -3.68
N ALA A 8 -31.70 16.83 -3.89
CA ALA A 8 -32.21 15.47 -3.67
C ALA A 8 -31.64 14.46 -4.67
N ALA A 9 -31.48 14.86 -5.94
CA ALA A 9 -30.84 14.03 -6.96
C ALA A 9 -29.37 13.78 -6.66
N ARG A 10 -28.62 14.79 -6.24
CA ARG A 10 -27.23 14.67 -5.80
C ARG A 10 -27.09 13.77 -4.58
N ALA A 11 -27.94 13.90 -3.58
CA ALA A 11 -27.94 13.05 -2.40
C ALA A 11 -28.20 11.57 -2.75
N ARG A 12 -29.12 11.30 -3.70
CA ARG A 12 -29.37 9.94 -4.21
C ARG A 12 -28.16 9.38 -4.97
N ALA A 13 -27.56 10.19 -5.83
CA ALA A 13 -26.36 9.80 -6.57
C ALA A 13 -25.20 9.48 -5.61
N ALA A 14 -24.96 10.34 -4.61
CA ALA A 14 -23.95 10.11 -3.60
C ALA A 14 -24.22 8.81 -2.83
N ALA A 15 -25.45 8.53 -2.41
CA ALA A 15 -25.82 7.31 -1.70
C ALA A 15 -25.58 6.03 -2.52
N ILE A 16 -25.60 6.12 -3.86
CA ILE A 16 -25.42 4.99 -4.78
C ILE A 16 -23.93 4.82 -5.17
N TYR A 17 -23.23 5.92 -5.45
CA TYR A 17 -21.92 5.88 -6.09
C TYR A 17 -20.76 6.25 -5.19
N ASP A 18 -21.02 6.96 -4.08
CA ASP A 18 -19.97 7.46 -3.19
C ASP A 18 -19.81 6.66 -1.89
N TYR A 19 -20.77 5.77 -1.55
CA TYR A 19 -20.73 4.92 -0.36
C TYR A 19 -20.89 3.44 -0.72
N GLY A 20 -20.39 2.56 0.16
CA GLY A 20 -20.18 1.15 -0.15
C GLY A 20 -19.02 0.99 -1.11
N ALA A 21 -19.16 0.12 -2.10
CA ALA A 21 -18.21 -0.02 -3.21
C ALA A 21 -18.40 1.14 -4.19
N THR A 22 -17.46 2.08 -4.19
CA THR A 22 -17.58 3.30 -5.00
C THR A 22 -17.31 3.07 -6.48
N ALA A 23 -17.65 4.05 -7.30
CA ALA A 23 -17.12 4.17 -8.65
C ALA A 23 -15.60 4.40 -8.65
N ILE A 24 -14.98 4.29 -9.83
CA ILE A 24 -13.57 4.62 -10.02
C ILE A 24 -13.42 6.12 -10.21
N PHE A 25 -12.55 6.75 -9.43
CA PHE A 25 -12.19 8.16 -9.52
C PHE A 25 -10.86 8.33 -10.25
N ALA A 26 -10.75 9.34 -11.10
CA ALA A 26 -9.46 9.84 -11.56
C ALA A 26 -8.83 10.69 -10.45
N SER A 27 -7.53 10.55 -10.23
CA SER A 27 -6.80 11.36 -9.24
C SER A 27 -6.61 12.79 -9.73
N ARG A 28 -6.74 13.76 -8.84
CA ARG A 28 -6.41 15.16 -9.13
C ARG A 28 -4.91 15.40 -9.27
N PHE A 29 -4.09 14.58 -8.65
CA PHE A 29 -2.63 14.63 -8.75
C PHE A 29 -2.17 14.40 -10.18
N ASP A 30 -2.71 13.35 -10.80
CA ASP A 30 -2.45 12.99 -12.18
C ASP A 30 -3.63 12.16 -12.72
N PRO A 31 -4.34 12.61 -13.76
CA PRO A 31 -5.52 11.93 -14.28
C PRO A 31 -5.22 10.57 -14.94
N ARG A 32 -3.96 10.23 -15.19
CA ARG A 32 -3.55 8.88 -15.60
C ARG A 32 -3.73 7.86 -14.48
N LEU A 33 -3.74 8.33 -13.22
CA LEU A 33 -3.87 7.50 -12.03
C LEU A 33 -5.31 7.52 -11.53
N HIS A 34 -5.78 6.39 -11.03
CA HIS A 34 -7.16 6.22 -10.58
C HIS A 34 -7.19 5.61 -9.18
N MET A 35 -8.37 5.64 -8.57
CA MET A 35 -8.63 5.00 -7.28
C MET A 35 -10.08 4.57 -7.19
N LEU A 36 -10.33 3.59 -6.35
CA LEU A 36 -11.66 3.17 -5.94
C LEU A 36 -11.64 2.90 -4.44
N LEU A 37 -12.81 3.01 -3.81
CA LEU A 37 -12.92 2.87 -2.36
C LEU A 37 -14.05 1.91 -1.97
N TYR A 38 -13.97 1.44 -0.73
CA TYR A 38 -15.15 1.04 0.02
C TYR A 38 -15.27 1.97 1.23
N VAL A 39 -16.41 2.66 1.32
CA VAL A 39 -16.68 3.62 2.40
C VAL A 39 -18.01 3.24 3.05
N PRO A 40 -18.04 2.75 4.31
CA PRO A 40 -19.28 2.43 5.00
C PRO A 40 -20.29 3.57 4.96
N LYS A 41 -21.57 3.23 4.79
CA LYS A 41 -22.65 4.23 4.75
C LYS A 41 -22.76 5.05 6.04
N ALA A 42 -22.29 4.53 7.15
CA ALA A 42 -22.20 5.24 8.43
C ALA A 42 -21.38 6.53 8.36
N ALA A 43 -20.43 6.64 7.41
CA ALA A 43 -19.67 7.87 7.17
C ALA A 43 -20.60 9.05 6.77
N ALA A 44 -21.66 8.79 6.01
CA ALA A 44 -22.64 9.81 5.65
C ALA A 44 -23.42 10.37 6.85
N GLN A 45 -23.38 9.67 7.99
CA GLN A 45 -23.99 10.05 9.27
C GLN A 45 -22.97 10.68 10.23
N GLY A 46 -21.77 11.01 9.75
CA GLY A 46 -20.71 11.63 10.53
C GLY A 46 -19.81 10.65 11.32
N ARG A 47 -19.96 9.32 11.08
CA ARG A 47 -19.08 8.32 11.69
C ARG A 47 -17.62 8.57 11.28
N LYS A 48 -16.72 8.59 12.24
CA LYS A 48 -15.29 8.69 11.97
C LYS A 48 -14.76 7.32 11.60
N LEU A 49 -13.95 7.29 10.54
CA LEU A 49 -13.39 6.06 9.99
C LEU A 49 -11.87 6.15 9.94
N ASN A 50 -11.19 5.06 10.28
CA ASN A 50 -9.79 4.88 9.98
C ASN A 50 -9.63 4.51 8.50
N LEU A 51 -8.52 4.91 7.87
CA LEU A 51 -8.25 4.57 6.48
C LEU A 51 -7.23 3.43 6.37
N ILE A 52 -7.50 2.51 5.45
CA ILE A 52 -6.56 1.53 4.92
C ILE A 52 -6.32 1.85 3.44
N VAL A 53 -5.07 1.94 3.02
CA VAL A 53 -4.69 2.04 1.61
C VAL A 53 -4.18 0.67 1.16
N ALA A 54 -4.82 0.06 0.14
CA ALA A 54 -4.43 -1.27 -0.34
C ALA A 54 -3.91 -1.21 -1.78
N VAL A 55 -2.60 -1.40 -1.94
CA VAL A 55 -1.90 -1.28 -3.22
C VAL A 55 -1.90 -2.60 -3.97
N HIS A 56 -2.38 -2.59 -5.20
CA HIS A 56 -2.50 -3.74 -6.09
C HIS A 56 -1.15 -4.39 -6.44
N GLY A 57 -1.19 -5.67 -6.85
CA GLY A 57 -0.08 -6.38 -7.47
C GLY A 57 0.17 -5.94 -8.93
N THR A 58 1.11 -6.61 -9.60
CA THR A 58 1.50 -6.28 -10.99
C THR A 58 0.32 -6.32 -11.97
N GLY A 59 -0.65 -7.21 -11.76
CA GLY A 59 -1.81 -7.36 -12.64
C GLY A 59 -2.89 -6.27 -12.50
N ARG A 60 -2.87 -5.40 -11.49
CA ARG A 60 -3.84 -4.33 -11.15
C ARG A 60 -5.23 -4.81 -10.71
N THR A 61 -5.70 -5.95 -11.16
CA THR A 61 -7.03 -6.50 -10.82
C THR A 61 -7.27 -6.63 -9.32
N SER A 62 -6.21 -6.86 -8.54
CA SER A 62 -6.28 -6.94 -7.08
C SER A 62 -6.72 -5.63 -6.39
N ALA A 63 -6.77 -4.49 -7.07
CA ALA A 63 -7.37 -3.29 -6.50
C ALA A 63 -8.86 -3.50 -6.18
N ILE A 64 -9.62 -4.11 -7.11
CA ILE A 64 -11.03 -4.45 -6.91
C ILE A 64 -11.17 -5.56 -5.87
N GLU A 65 -10.34 -6.61 -5.97
CA GLU A 65 -10.38 -7.74 -5.04
C GLU A 65 -10.08 -7.32 -3.59
N PHE A 66 -9.15 -6.39 -3.37
CA PHE A 66 -8.85 -5.86 -2.05
C PHE A 66 -10.00 -5.00 -1.52
N ARG A 67 -10.55 -4.09 -2.35
CA ARG A 67 -11.74 -3.33 -1.97
C ARG A 67 -12.86 -4.26 -1.46
N ASP A 68 -13.22 -5.26 -2.28
CA ASP A 68 -14.33 -6.16 -1.97
C ASP A 68 -13.97 -7.11 -0.81
N GLY A 69 -12.73 -7.58 -0.78
CA GLY A 69 -12.22 -8.43 0.28
C GLY A 69 -12.18 -7.74 1.66
N PHE A 70 -12.01 -6.43 1.72
CA PHE A 70 -12.03 -5.67 2.97
C PHE A 70 -13.40 -5.08 3.32
N ALA A 71 -14.41 -5.16 2.44
CA ALA A 71 -15.70 -4.50 2.64
C ALA A 71 -16.35 -4.83 4.00
N GLU A 72 -16.47 -6.12 4.34
CA GLU A 72 -17.00 -6.56 5.62
C GLU A 72 -16.14 -6.10 6.80
N PHE A 73 -14.81 -6.16 6.66
CA PHE A 73 -13.88 -5.65 7.68
C PHE A 73 -14.11 -4.16 7.95
N CYS A 74 -14.31 -3.37 6.90
CA CYS A 74 -14.55 -1.93 7.01
C CYS A 74 -15.86 -1.63 7.76
N GLU A 75 -16.93 -2.39 7.51
CA GLU A 75 -18.22 -2.20 8.21
C GLU A 75 -18.13 -2.47 9.72
N TYR A 76 -17.34 -3.48 10.13
CA TYR A 76 -17.27 -3.91 11.54
C TYR A 76 -16.14 -3.26 12.35
N ASN A 77 -15.21 -2.54 11.71
CA ASN A 77 -14.05 -1.97 12.41
C ASN A 77 -13.90 -0.45 12.17
N ASP A 78 -14.97 0.24 11.81
CA ASP A 78 -14.96 1.68 11.54
C ASP A 78 -13.82 2.10 10.62
N CYS A 79 -13.68 1.40 9.49
CA CYS A 79 -12.65 1.67 8.50
C CYS A 79 -13.25 2.02 7.13
N ALA A 80 -12.49 2.75 6.34
CA ALA A 80 -12.62 2.81 4.89
C ALA A 80 -11.39 2.19 4.24
N ILE A 81 -11.52 1.71 3.00
CA ILE A 81 -10.37 1.28 2.22
C ILE A 81 -10.28 2.07 0.92
N LEU A 82 -9.08 2.55 0.59
CA LEU A 82 -8.73 3.18 -0.67
C LEU A 82 -7.79 2.26 -1.44
N CYS A 83 -8.17 1.91 -2.66
CA CYS A 83 -7.36 1.08 -3.55
C CYS A 83 -6.94 1.92 -4.75
N PRO A 84 -5.67 2.37 -4.82
CA PRO A 84 -5.17 3.06 -5.99
C PRO A 84 -5.09 2.12 -7.19
N ILE A 85 -5.19 2.67 -8.39
CA ILE A 85 -4.93 1.99 -9.65
C ILE A 85 -3.84 2.77 -10.39
N PHE A 86 -2.68 2.14 -10.52
CA PHE A 86 -1.54 2.64 -11.27
C PHE A 86 -1.47 1.93 -12.62
N PRO A 87 -1.97 2.50 -13.73
CA PRO A 87 -1.99 1.81 -15.01
C PRO A 87 -0.59 1.39 -15.48
N MET A 88 -0.54 0.40 -16.36
CA MET A 88 0.68 0.11 -17.11
C MET A 88 0.88 1.14 -18.21
N ASN A 89 2.11 1.28 -18.67
CA ASN A 89 2.40 2.08 -19.86
C ASN A 89 2.14 3.59 -19.67
N VAL A 90 2.27 4.11 -18.44
CA VAL A 90 2.01 5.54 -18.15
C VAL A 90 2.96 6.49 -18.86
N GLN A 91 4.14 6.01 -19.28
CA GLN A 91 5.14 6.75 -20.06
C GLN A 91 5.13 6.38 -21.56
N GLY A 92 4.19 5.54 -22.03
CA GLY A 92 4.15 5.07 -23.41
C GLY A 92 5.23 4.02 -23.76
N ASP A 93 5.90 3.44 -22.78
CA ASP A 93 7.05 2.53 -22.92
C ASP A 93 6.74 1.06 -22.56
N SER A 94 5.45 0.73 -22.45
CA SER A 94 4.95 -0.59 -22.04
C SER A 94 5.44 -1.07 -20.67
N ALA A 95 6.00 -0.18 -19.84
CA ALA A 95 6.45 -0.53 -18.51
C ALA A 95 5.28 -0.88 -17.59
N ARG A 96 5.50 -1.91 -16.76
CA ARG A 96 4.50 -2.43 -15.81
C ARG A 96 4.92 -2.32 -14.36
N SER A 97 6.16 -1.93 -14.10
CA SER A 97 6.75 -2.07 -12.77
C SER A 97 7.23 -0.76 -12.13
N GLY A 98 7.07 0.39 -12.80
CA GLY A 98 7.61 1.67 -12.32
C GLY A 98 7.11 2.05 -10.94
N TYR A 99 5.81 1.92 -10.67
CA TYR A 99 5.23 2.22 -9.36
C TYR A 99 5.89 1.46 -8.19
N LYS A 100 6.39 0.23 -8.44
CA LYS A 100 7.06 -0.59 -7.42
C LYS A 100 8.32 0.09 -6.87
N TYR A 101 8.93 0.98 -7.67
CA TYR A 101 10.17 1.69 -7.36
C TYR A 101 9.93 3.16 -6.98
N ILE A 102 8.65 3.55 -6.80
CA ILE A 102 8.20 4.86 -6.36
C ILE A 102 8.28 5.95 -7.44
N ILE A 103 9.32 5.93 -8.26
CA ILE A 103 9.53 6.93 -9.33
C ILE A 103 9.46 6.27 -10.69
N GLU A 104 8.70 6.86 -11.61
CA GLU A 104 8.66 6.46 -13.01
C GLU A 104 8.51 7.69 -13.91
N GLY A 105 9.60 8.10 -14.56
CA GLY A 105 9.61 9.35 -15.34
C GLY A 105 9.33 10.56 -14.45
N ASP A 106 8.27 11.27 -14.77
CA ASP A 106 7.77 12.45 -14.04
C ASP A 106 6.87 12.10 -12.83
N LEU A 107 6.50 10.84 -12.67
CA LEU A 107 5.59 10.40 -11.61
C LEU A 107 6.31 10.04 -10.32
N ARG A 108 5.80 10.56 -9.22
CA ARG A 108 6.10 10.20 -7.84
C ARG A 108 4.85 9.53 -7.26
N TYR A 109 4.83 8.20 -7.28
CA TYR A 109 3.66 7.41 -6.85
C TYR A 109 3.38 7.50 -5.34
N ASP A 110 4.40 7.78 -4.53
CA ASP A 110 4.24 8.07 -3.11
C ASP A 110 3.47 9.38 -2.88
N LEU A 111 3.81 10.44 -3.61
CA LEU A 111 3.08 11.71 -3.56
C LEU A 111 1.66 11.59 -4.12
N ALA A 112 1.48 10.73 -5.13
CA ALA A 112 0.15 10.42 -5.66
C ALA A 112 -0.75 9.78 -4.58
N ILE A 113 -0.24 8.83 -3.79
CA ILE A 113 -1.00 8.25 -2.65
C ILE A 113 -1.38 9.34 -1.65
N LEU A 114 -0.43 10.18 -1.24
CA LEU A 114 -0.71 11.26 -0.29
C LEU A 114 -1.80 12.19 -0.79
N SER A 115 -1.74 12.58 -2.06
CA SER A 115 -2.76 13.42 -2.69
C SER A 115 -4.13 12.72 -2.82
N MET A 116 -4.16 11.42 -3.18
CA MET A 116 -5.40 10.65 -3.23
C MET A 116 -6.07 10.55 -1.85
N VAL A 117 -5.29 10.33 -0.80
CA VAL A 117 -5.79 10.28 0.58
C VAL A 117 -6.36 11.63 1.00
N GLU A 118 -5.64 12.73 0.75
CA GLU A 118 -6.10 14.09 1.06
C GLU A 118 -7.39 14.45 0.29
N GLU A 119 -7.45 14.12 -1.00
CA GLU A 119 -8.62 14.34 -1.84
C GLU A 119 -9.86 13.63 -1.30
N MET A 120 -9.71 12.36 -0.92
CA MET A 120 -10.82 11.57 -0.41
C MET A 120 -11.16 11.92 1.05
N ALA A 121 -10.18 12.27 1.88
CA ALA A 121 -10.42 12.81 3.21
C ALA A 121 -11.31 14.05 3.16
N GLY A 122 -11.00 14.99 2.25
CA GLY A 122 -11.83 16.19 2.01
C GLY A 122 -13.22 15.84 1.50
N LYS A 123 -13.35 14.89 0.55
CA LYS A 123 -14.66 14.45 0.00
C LYS A 123 -15.57 13.88 1.07
N TYR A 124 -15.06 13.08 2.00
CA TYR A 124 -15.84 12.37 3.02
C TYR A 124 -15.85 13.06 4.40
N GLY A 125 -15.18 14.22 4.54
CA GLY A 125 -15.10 14.95 5.81
C GLY A 125 -14.39 14.14 6.92
N GLN A 126 -13.35 13.37 6.55
CA GLN A 126 -12.59 12.51 7.44
C GLN A 126 -11.21 13.09 7.72
N ASP A 127 -10.63 12.75 8.88
CA ASP A 127 -9.23 12.97 9.17
C ASP A 127 -8.44 11.68 8.86
N TRP A 128 -7.82 11.65 7.70
CA TRP A 128 -6.96 10.56 7.26
C TRP A 128 -5.50 10.99 7.17
N SER A 129 -5.08 11.88 8.08
CA SER A 129 -3.69 12.36 8.19
C SER A 129 -2.69 11.22 8.42
N ARG A 130 -3.16 10.12 9.04
CA ARG A 130 -2.47 8.82 9.13
C ARG A 130 -3.38 7.70 8.67
N PHE A 131 -2.81 6.70 8.02
CA PHE A 131 -3.55 5.55 7.48
C PHE A 131 -2.74 4.25 7.62
N ALA A 132 -3.38 3.09 7.54
CA ALA A 132 -2.65 1.85 7.34
C ALA A 132 -2.36 1.65 5.86
N MET A 133 -1.29 0.92 5.55
CA MET A 133 -1.01 0.52 4.19
C MET A 133 -0.83 -1.00 4.08
N PHE A 134 -1.47 -1.59 3.08
CA PHE A 134 -1.29 -2.98 2.68
C PHE A 134 -0.91 -3.06 1.22
N GLY A 135 -0.12 -4.06 0.86
CA GLY A 135 0.11 -4.42 -0.53
C GLY A 135 0.70 -5.80 -0.65
N PHE A 136 0.33 -6.51 -1.71
CA PHE A 136 0.82 -7.86 -1.99
C PHE A 136 1.57 -7.90 -3.32
N SER A 137 2.64 -8.69 -3.43
CA SER A 137 3.45 -8.79 -4.65
C SER A 137 4.02 -7.42 -5.06
N GLY A 138 3.64 -6.89 -6.22
CA GLY A 138 3.98 -5.53 -6.63
C GLY A 138 3.55 -4.46 -5.62
N GLY A 139 2.40 -4.64 -4.96
CA GLY A 139 1.95 -3.79 -3.86
C GLY A 139 2.84 -3.91 -2.62
N GLY A 140 3.37 -5.10 -2.33
CA GLY A 140 4.34 -5.31 -1.25
C GLY A 140 5.67 -4.59 -1.51
N HIS A 141 6.13 -4.54 -2.79
CA HIS A 141 7.26 -3.69 -3.17
C HIS A 141 7.00 -2.22 -2.86
N PHE A 142 5.78 -1.75 -3.18
CA PHE A 142 5.40 -0.35 -2.94
C PHE A 142 5.30 -0.05 -1.45
N THR A 143 4.58 -0.90 -0.70
CA THR A 143 4.25 -0.67 0.70
C THR A 143 5.49 -0.53 1.60
N HIS A 144 6.49 -1.42 1.47
CA HIS A 144 7.68 -1.28 2.31
C HIS A 144 8.52 -0.05 1.95
N ARG A 145 8.58 0.32 0.65
CA ARG A 145 9.27 1.53 0.20
C ARG A 145 8.54 2.79 0.63
N PHE A 146 7.22 2.77 0.60
CA PHE A 146 6.42 3.87 1.15
C PHE A 146 6.63 4.02 2.67
N ALA A 147 6.69 2.92 3.42
CA ALA A 147 6.97 2.94 4.86
C ALA A 147 8.36 3.51 5.18
N ILE A 148 9.38 3.24 4.34
CA ILE A 148 10.71 3.85 4.46
C ILE A 148 10.64 5.37 4.21
N LEU A 149 9.84 5.82 3.24
CA LEU A 149 9.80 7.23 2.81
C LEU A 149 8.85 8.09 3.65
N HIS A 150 7.73 7.54 4.10
CA HIS A 150 6.65 8.26 4.77
C HIS A 150 6.14 7.55 6.03
N PRO A 151 7.02 7.13 6.95
CA PRO A 151 6.60 6.42 8.16
C PRO A 151 5.66 7.25 9.03
N GLU A 152 5.81 8.57 9.04
CA GLU A 152 4.98 9.51 9.79
C GLU A 152 3.49 9.51 9.35
N LYS A 153 3.22 9.00 8.17
CA LYS A 153 1.85 8.88 7.62
C LYS A 153 1.17 7.57 8.00
N LEU A 154 1.91 6.63 8.57
CA LEU A 154 1.38 5.30 8.83
C LEU A 154 1.04 5.09 10.30
N TRP A 155 -0.14 4.51 10.58
CA TRP A 155 -0.42 3.92 11.87
C TRP A 155 -0.13 2.41 11.89
N ALA A 156 -0.05 1.74 10.73
CA ALA A 156 0.44 0.36 10.55
C ALA A 156 0.79 0.10 9.09
N ALA A 157 1.63 -0.91 8.82
CA ALA A 157 1.90 -1.41 7.47
C ALA A 157 1.86 -2.94 7.42
N SER A 158 1.26 -3.51 6.35
CA SER A 158 1.30 -4.95 6.06
C SER A 158 1.91 -5.18 4.69
N ILE A 159 3.06 -5.86 4.66
CA ILE A 159 3.90 -6.07 3.48
C ILE A 159 3.77 -7.52 3.03
N GLY A 160 3.05 -7.75 1.92
CA GLY A 160 2.78 -9.08 1.40
C GLY A 160 3.72 -9.48 0.26
N ALA A 161 4.48 -10.54 0.43
CA ALA A 161 5.22 -11.29 -0.61
C ALA A 161 5.92 -10.43 -1.68
N PRO A 162 6.73 -9.40 -1.34
CA PRO A 162 7.43 -8.59 -2.32
C PRO A 162 8.46 -9.42 -3.10
N GLY A 163 8.52 -9.23 -4.40
CA GLY A 163 9.50 -9.90 -5.27
C GLY A 163 10.88 -9.25 -5.24
N SER A 164 11.04 -8.02 -4.76
CA SER A 164 12.30 -7.37 -4.42
C SER A 164 12.11 -6.47 -3.21
N VAL A 165 13.16 -6.31 -2.41
CA VAL A 165 13.12 -5.56 -1.16
C VAL A 165 14.20 -4.49 -1.14
N THR A 166 13.92 -3.39 -0.44
CA THR A 166 14.89 -2.35 -0.09
C THR A 166 15.28 -2.59 1.36
N LEU A 167 16.50 -3.02 1.59
CA LEU A 167 17.03 -3.16 2.94
C LEU A 167 17.43 -1.78 3.50
N LEU A 168 17.42 -1.63 4.82
CA LEU A 168 17.90 -0.41 5.49
C LEU A 168 19.43 -0.39 5.53
N ASP A 169 20.04 -0.59 4.37
CA ASP A 169 21.49 -0.66 4.18
C ASP A 169 22.03 0.71 3.73
N PRO A 170 22.82 1.41 4.59
CA PRO A 170 23.35 2.73 4.28
C PRO A 170 24.52 2.69 3.29
N GLU A 171 25.04 1.51 2.94
CA GLU A 171 26.14 1.36 1.99
C GLU A 171 25.66 1.20 0.54
N ARG A 172 24.37 0.95 0.33
CA ARG A 172 23.76 0.70 -0.98
C ARG A 172 22.76 1.79 -1.36
N ASP A 173 22.78 2.14 -2.64
CA ASP A 173 21.84 3.12 -3.19
C ASP A 173 20.41 2.59 -3.31
N TRP A 174 19.47 3.52 -3.38
CA TRP A 174 18.11 3.26 -3.75
C TRP A 174 18.06 2.61 -5.14
N TRP A 175 17.35 1.55 -5.34
CA TRP A 175 16.30 0.93 -4.50
C TRP A 175 16.76 -0.29 -3.67
N VAL A 176 18.02 -0.72 -3.79
CA VAL A 176 18.55 -1.88 -3.07
C VAL A 176 18.81 -1.55 -1.59
N GLY A 177 19.28 -0.35 -1.30
CA GLY A 177 19.48 0.20 0.04
C GLY A 177 18.95 1.62 0.18
N ILE A 178 19.47 2.36 1.17
CA ILE A 178 18.96 3.68 1.56
C ILE A 178 20.00 4.81 1.49
N ARG A 179 21.23 4.54 1.05
CA ARG A 179 22.36 5.49 1.11
C ARG A 179 22.03 6.86 0.52
N ASN A 180 21.35 6.90 -0.63
CA ASN A 180 21.07 8.13 -1.37
C ASN A 180 19.60 8.56 -1.34
N VAL A 181 18.80 8.06 -0.37
CA VAL A 181 17.36 8.37 -0.25
C VAL A 181 17.12 9.88 -0.21
N GLU A 182 17.89 10.64 0.56
CA GLU A 182 17.75 12.08 0.65
C GLU A 182 18.00 12.77 -0.70
N ALA A 183 19.03 12.37 -1.43
CA ALA A 183 19.33 12.92 -2.75
C ALA A 183 18.25 12.58 -3.79
N VAL A 184 17.64 11.40 -3.70
CA VAL A 184 16.60 10.95 -4.65
C VAL A 184 15.23 11.54 -4.34
N PHE A 185 14.86 11.67 -3.05
CA PHE A 185 13.50 12.01 -2.63
C PHE A 185 13.36 13.38 -1.97
N GLY A 186 14.48 14.09 -1.73
CA GLY A 186 14.50 15.43 -1.13
C GLY A 186 14.21 15.44 0.37
N LYS A 187 14.25 14.27 1.04
CA LYS A 187 14.07 14.15 2.49
C LYS A 187 14.94 13.00 3.03
N PRO A 188 15.52 13.15 4.23
CA PRO A 188 16.31 12.10 4.83
C PRO A 188 15.43 10.90 5.26
N PHE A 189 16.05 9.73 5.37
CA PHE A 189 15.41 8.58 6.00
C PHE A 189 15.31 8.78 7.51
N ASP A 190 14.10 8.67 8.04
CA ASP A 190 13.82 8.80 9.49
C ASP A 190 13.60 7.41 10.10
N VAL A 191 14.67 6.81 10.62
CA VAL A 191 14.63 5.51 11.28
C VAL A 191 13.79 5.54 12.55
N ALA A 192 13.80 6.64 13.29
CA ALA A 192 13.03 6.76 14.52
C ALA A 192 11.53 6.86 14.26
N ALA A 193 11.12 7.50 13.16
CA ALA A 193 9.73 7.50 12.74
C ALA A 193 9.31 6.10 12.26
N LEU A 194 10.14 5.40 11.50
CA LEU A 194 9.85 4.04 11.05
C LEU A 194 9.73 3.06 12.23
N ALA A 195 10.56 3.17 13.25
CA ALA A 195 10.53 2.32 14.44
C ALA A 195 9.21 2.44 15.24
N ARG A 196 8.44 3.50 15.03
CA ARG A 196 7.11 3.68 15.65
C ARG A 196 5.96 3.08 14.86
N VAL A 197 6.21 2.58 13.65
CA VAL A 197 5.18 1.95 12.81
C VAL A 197 5.17 0.45 13.05
N PRO A 198 4.09 -0.14 13.59
CA PRO A 198 3.96 -1.58 13.64
C PRO A 198 3.85 -2.14 12.21
N VAL A 199 4.67 -3.17 11.92
CA VAL A 199 4.77 -3.76 10.58
C VAL A 199 4.47 -5.25 10.62
N GLN A 200 3.52 -5.68 9.77
CA GLN A 200 3.37 -7.09 9.43
C GLN A 200 4.08 -7.39 8.11
N MET A 201 4.71 -8.54 8.05
CA MET A 201 5.26 -9.12 6.83
C MET A 201 4.64 -10.50 6.61
N VAL A 202 3.94 -10.71 5.48
CA VAL A 202 3.17 -11.93 5.23
C VAL A 202 3.51 -12.56 3.90
N VAL A 203 3.75 -13.89 3.88
CA VAL A 203 4.03 -14.66 2.67
C VAL A 203 3.65 -16.12 2.87
N GLY A 204 3.24 -16.82 1.82
CA GLY A 204 3.07 -18.26 1.84
C GLY A 204 4.43 -18.98 1.79
N ASP A 205 4.59 -20.08 2.52
CA ASP A 205 5.83 -20.86 2.52
C ASP A 205 6.10 -21.59 1.21
N ALA A 206 5.06 -21.83 0.41
CA ALA A 206 5.13 -22.41 -0.93
C ALA A 206 5.27 -21.38 -2.07
N ASP A 207 5.49 -20.09 -1.76
CA ASP A 207 5.73 -19.02 -2.76
C ASP A 207 7.20 -19.02 -3.21
N LEU A 208 7.60 -20.05 -3.94
CA LEU A 208 9.00 -20.36 -4.28
C LEU A 208 9.41 -19.98 -5.70
N GLU A 209 8.50 -19.43 -6.53
CA GLU A 209 8.78 -19.01 -7.91
C GLU A 209 9.81 -17.87 -7.96
N THR A 210 10.86 -18.07 -8.77
CA THR A 210 12.01 -17.16 -8.83
C THR A 210 12.11 -16.38 -10.15
N TRP A 211 11.50 -16.88 -11.23
CA TRP A 211 11.68 -16.36 -12.59
C TRP A 211 11.25 -14.88 -12.73
N GLU A 212 10.18 -14.48 -12.05
CA GLU A 212 9.64 -13.12 -12.11
C GLU A 212 10.43 -12.13 -11.24
N ILE A 213 11.12 -12.63 -10.20
CA ILE A 213 11.73 -11.79 -9.17
C ILE A 213 13.25 -11.69 -9.28
N THR A 214 13.88 -12.52 -10.12
CA THR A 214 15.32 -12.48 -10.33
C THR A 214 15.71 -11.33 -11.26
N HIS A 215 16.46 -10.37 -10.75
CA HIS A 215 17.01 -9.28 -11.54
C HIS A 215 18.24 -9.75 -12.30
N LYS A 216 18.21 -9.63 -13.63
CA LYS A 216 19.33 -10.03 -14.51
C LYS A 216 20.14 -8.81 -14.92
N PRO A 217 21.47 -8.92 -15.08
CA PRO A 217 22.31 -7.86 -15.63
C PRO A 217 21.72 -7.32 -16.96
N GLY A 218 21.73 -6.01 -17.13
CA GLY A 218 21.11 -5.33 -18.28
C GLY A 218 19.59 -5.15 -18.20
N GLY A 219 18.92 -5.73 -17.21
CA GLY A 219 17.50 -5.46 -16.95
C GLY A 219 17.26 -4.03 -16.43
N ARG A 220 16.11 -3.45 -16.75
CA ARG A 220 15.75 -2.05 -16.43
C ARG A 220 15.95 -1.67 -14.95
N TYR A 221 15.69 -2.59 -14.03
CA TYR A 221 15.79 -2.36 -12.58
C TYR A 221 16.93 -3.15 -11.95
N TYR A 222 17.87 -3.65 -12.76
CA TYR A 222 19.04 -4.32 -12.22
C TYR A 222 19.98 -3.32 -11.54
N MET A 223 20.39 -3.67 -10.34
CA MET A 223 21.45 -3.02 -9.60
C MET A 223 22.29 -4.10 -8.92
N GLU A 224 23.55 -3.82 -8.64
CA GLU A 224 24.37 -4.69 -7.80
C GLU A 224 23.68 -4.88 -6.44
N GLY A 225 23.63 -6.13 -5.97
CA GLY A 225 22.93 -6.49 -4.74
C GLY A 225 21.41 -6.71 -4.88
N ALA A 226 20.82 -6.50 -6.05
CA ALA A 226 19.38 -6.65 -6.27
C ALA A 226 18.79 -8.02 -5.90
N ASN A 227 19.62 -9.07 -5.86
CA ASN A 227 19.22 -10.44 -5.52
C ASN A 227 19.79 -10.93 -4.18
N ASP A 228 20.57 -10.15 -3.46
CA ASP A 228 21.28 -10.59 -2.26
C ASP A 228 20.37 -10.89 -1.07
N ALA A 229 19.17 -10.29 -1.06
CA ALA A 229 18.18 -10.53 -0.01
C ALA A 229 17.57 -11.96 -0.04
N GLY A 230 17.84 -12.76 -1.05
CA GLY A 230 17.35 -14.13 -1.17
C GLY A 230 16.90 -14.51 -2.58
N LYS A 231 16.68 -15.81 -2.79
CA LYS A 231 16.24 -16.36 -4.08
C LYS A 231 14.74 -16.39 -4.22
N THR A 232 14.01 -16.67 -3.13
CA THR A 232 12.55 -16.78 -3.08
C THR A 232 11.92 -15.61 -2.32
N ARG A 233 10.60 -15.41 -2.46
CA ARG A 233 9.88 -14.36 -1.73
C ARG A 233 9.92 -14.57 -0.20
N PRO A 234 9.76 -15.80 0.34
CA PRO A 234 9.97 -16.03 1.77
C PRO A 234 11.36 -15.65 2.27
N GLU A 235 12.44 -15.97 1.51
CA GLU A 235 13.79 -15.57 1.88
C GLU A 235 13.96 -14.05 1.88
N ARG A 236 13.48 -13.37 0.84
CA ARG A 236 13.56 -11.90 0.72
C ARG A 236 12.77 -11.20 1.82
N LEU A 237 11.59 -11.73 2.16
CA LEU A 237 10.77 -11.15 3.22
C LEU A 237 11.42 -11.33 4.60
N LYS A 238 12.05 -12.50 4.86
CA LYS A 238 12.82 -12.72 6.09
C LYS A 238 14.01 -11.75 6.21
N SER A 239 14.71 -11.49 5.10
CA SER A 239 15.81 -10.52 5.07
C SER A 239 15.32 -9.10 5.35
N LEU A 240 14.15 -8.72 4.79
CA LEU A 240 13.52 -7.43 5.06
C LEU A 240 13.09 -7.31 6.53
N ALA A 241 12.45 -8.36 7.08
CA ALA A 241 12.05 -8.40 8.48
C ALA A 241 13.24 -8.18 9.41
N LYS A 242 14.33 -8.91 9.17
CA LYS A 242 15.56 -8.76 9.95
C LYS A 242 16.16 -7.35 9.84
N SER A 243 16.11 -6.75 8.65
CA SER A 243 16.58 -5.37 8.44
C SER A 243 15.76 -4.35 9.24
N PHE A 244 14.44 -4.52 9.28
CA PHE A 244 13.52 -3.64 10.03
C PHE A 244 13.64 -3.86 11.54
N GLU A 245 13.72 -5.11 12.01
CA GLU A 245 13.96 -5.45 13.42
C GLU A 245 15.26 -4.84 13.95
N ASN A 246 16.35 -4.90 13.15
CA ASN A 246 17.62 -4.31 13.50
C ASN A 246 17.54 -2.77 13.64
N ALA A 247 16.57 -2.13 12.99
CA ALA A 247 16.27 -0.70 13.11
C ALA A 247 15.27 -0.37 14.23
N GLY A 248 14.86 -1.37 15.02
CA GLY A 248 13.94 -1.19 16.15
C GLY A 248 12.45 -1.21 15.79
N VAL A 249 12.09 -1.63 14.57
CA VAL A 249 10.69 -1.77 14.15
C VAL A 249 10.06 -3.00 14.79
N ASP A 250 8.83 -2.86 15.31
CA ASP A 250 8.01 -3.99 15.76
C ASP A 250 7.46 -4.76 14.55
N VAL A 251 8.06 -5.92 14.24
CA VAL A 251 7.74 -6.73 13.07
C VAL A 251 7.02 -8.02 13.47
N THR A 252 5.83 -8.22 12.90
CA THR A 252 5.12 -9.51 12.92
C THR A 252 5.38 -10.23 11.59
N LEU A 253 6.08 -11.37 11.62
CA LEU A 253 6.38 -12.15 10.41
C LEU A 253 5.49 -13.39 10.32
N ASP A 254 4.55 -13.39 9.37
CA ASP A 254 3.62 -14.48 9.09
C ASP A 254 4.08 -15.29 7.87
N ILE A 255 4.56 -16.50 8.10
CA ILE A 255 4.84 -17.49 7.05
C ILE A 255 3.67 -18.47 7.01
N VAL A 256 2.80 -18.34 6.01
CA VAL A 256 1.52 -19.07 5.96
C VAL A 256 1.72 -20.45 5.32
N PRO A 257 1.47 -21.57 6.06
CA PRO A 257 1.76 -22.91 5.56
C PRO A 257 0.91 -23.30 4.34
N GLY A 258 1.52 -23.95 3.35
CA GLY A 258 0.87 -24.51 2.17
C GLY A 258 0.33 -23.48 1.17
N ILE A 259 0.63 -22.19 1.36
CA ILE A 259 0.16 -21.12 0.47
C ILE A 259 1.28 -20.74 -0.51
N SER A 260 0.95 -20.76 -1.79
CA SER A 260 1.77 -20.20 -2.87
C SER A 260 1.58 -18.68 -3.00
N HIS A 261 1.85 -18.10 -4.17
CA HIS A 261 1.67 -16.67 -4.42
C HIS A 261 0.19 -16.24 -4.55
N ASP A 262 -0.56 -16.35 -3.44
CA ASP A 262 -2.00 -16.08 -3.40
C ASP A 262 -2.35 -15.01 -2.36
N ARG A 263 -2.68 -13.80 -2.89
CA ARG A 263 -3.02 -12.62 -2.09
C ARG A 263 -4.28 -12.78 -1.24
N MET A 264 -5.26 -13.54 -1.74
CA MET A 264 -6.54 -13.67 -1.04
C MET A 264 -6.45 -14.64 0.14
N LYS A 265 -5.59 -15.66 0.04
CA LYS A 265 -5.38 -16.63 1.12
C LYS A 265 -4.61 -16.06 2.32
N VAL A 266 -3.84 -15.00 2.13
CA VAL A 266 -3.16 -14.30 3.24
C VAL A 266 -3.99 -13.17 3.84
N LEU A 267 -5.11 -12.78 3.21
CA LEU A 267 -5.89 -11.60 3.61
C LEU A 267 -6.47 -11.71 5.03
N GLY A 268 -6.77 -12.93 5.51
CA GLY A 268 -7.20 -13.16 6.88
C GLY A 268 -6.17 -12.74 7.93
N HIS A 269 -4.89 -13.04 7.68
CA HIS A 269 -3.76 -12.62 8.53
C HIS A 269 -3.62 -11.10 8.55
N VAL A 270 -3.75 -10.44 7.39
CA VAL A 270 -3.67 -8.99 7.26
C VAL A 270 -4.78 -8.29 8.05
N LYS A 271 -6.02 -8.78 7.92
CA LYS A 271 -7.17 -8.26 8.67
C LYS A 271 -7.02 -8.46 10.18
N GLY A 272 -6.53 -9.62 10.60
CA GLY A 272 -6.23 -9.90 12.01
C GLY A 272 -5.20 -8.93 12.58
N PHE A 273 -4.11 -8.70 11.85
CA PHE A 273 -3.09 -7.73 12.25
C PHE A 273 -3.67 -6.31 12.36
N PHE A 274 -4.41 -5.83 11.37
CA PHE A 274 -4.98 -4.48 11.44
C PHE A 274 -6.01 -4.33 12.56
N ARG A 275 -6.84 -5.35 12.83
CA ARG A 275 -7.75 -5.32 13.97
C ARG A 275 -7.02 -5.14 15.29
N ASN A 276 -5.95 -5.92 15.51
CA ASN A 276 -5.14 -5.79 16.72
C ASN A 276 -4.50 -4.40 16.87
N GLN A 277 -4.14 -3.73 15.76
CA GLN A 277 -3.61 -2.38 15.83
C GLN A 277 -4.70 -1.33 16.09
N LEU A 278 -5.90 -1.49 15.51
CA LEU A 278 -7.05 -0.62 15.78
C LEU A 278 -7.45 -0.68 17.26
N GLU A 279 -7.53 -1.86 17.86
CA GLU A 279 -7.80 -2.04 19.30
C GLU A 279 -6.78 -1.31 20.19
N LYS A 280 -5.49 -1.30 19.80
CA LYS A 280 -4.46 -0.54 20.52
C LYS A 280 -4.62 0.98 20.37
N ILE A 281 -5.08 1.47 19.22
CA ILE A 281 -5.32 2.90 18.98
C ILE A 281 -6.53 3.38 19.79
N GLU A 282 -7.59 2.59 19.86
CA GLU A 282 -8.80 2.92 20.62
C GLU A 282 -8.59 2.92 22.15
N ALA A 283 -7.60 2.16 22.62
CA ALA A 283 -7.25 2.06 24.03
C ALA A 283 -6.36 3.21 24.55
N GLN A 284 -5.87 4.09 23.67
CA GLN A 284 -5.05 5.28 24.00
C GLN A 284 -5.89 6.54 24.15
#